data_5696ef3c6c637ea46328659848632d95
#
_entry.id   5696ef3c6c637ea46328659848632d95
#
_cell.length_a   1.000
_cell.length_b   1.000
_cell.length_c   1.000
_cell.angle_alpha   90.00
_cell.angle_beta   90.00
_cell.angle_gamma   90.00
#
_symmetry.space_group_name_H-M   'P 1'
#
loop_
_entity.id
_entity.type
_entity.pdbx_description
1 polymer ?
#
loop_
_entity_poly.entity_id
_entity_poly.type
_entity_poly.pdbx_seq_one_letter_code
_entity_poly.pdbx_strand_id
1 'polypeptide(L)'
;MKSQKINKKWWFFAAAILAQFIVMFLWVLRSNDTLENGAVYKFRLQGYDPHDPFRGEYLRILLKDNIIEMQNKDEATAIINASKVYASFSVDDEGFAMPMSLSQNPSDDALKVEVSRDYYVSTEMTSIRIRIQYPFDRLWMNQKECPVAEKVVNKALSGNKHVYALVSIKNGDGVLKDIEVDGVSIKD
;
A
#
# COMPACT_ATOMS: atom_id res chain seq x y z
N MET A 1 -18.81 -22.89 51.03
CA MET A 1 -18.30 -22.23 49.80
C MET A 1 -19.49 -21.67 49.02
N LYS A 2 -19.67 -20.33 48.98
CA LYS A 2 -20.71 -19.68 48.17
C LYS A 2 -20.28 -19.70 46.70
N SER A 3 -20.97 -20.48 45.88
CA SER A 3 -20.82 -20.41 44.41
C SER A 3 -21.28 -19.03 43.94
N GLN A 4 -20.34 -18.14 43.58
CA GLN A 4 -20.69 -16.88 42.95
C GLN A 4 -21.25 -17.18 41.55
N LYS A 5 -22.54 -16.96 41.38
CA LYS A 5 -23.19 -16.97 40.05
C LYS A 5 -22.57 -15.84 39.22
N ILE A 6 -21.69 -16.17 38.30
CA ILE A 6 -21.10 -15.22 37.34
C ILE A 6 -22.27 -14.56 36.59
N ASN A 7 -22.38 -13.24 36.68
CA ASN A 7 -23.45 -12.48 36.07
C ASN A 7 -23.36 -12.62 34.54
N LYS A 8 -24.50 -12.83 33.85
CA LYS A 8 -24.57 -12.96 32.38
C LYS A 8 -23.82 -11.82 31.66
N LYS A 9 -23.75 -10.61 32.22
CA LYS A 9 -23.03 -9.45 31.68
C LYS A 9 -21.52 -9.73 31.51
N TRP A 10 -20.91 -10.53 32.41
CA TRP A 10 -19.49 -10.88 32.31
C TRP A 10 -19.20 -11.81 31.14
N TRP A 11 -20.14 -12.71 30.80
CA TRP A 11 -20.01 -13.56 29.63
C TRP A 11 -20.07 -12.77 28.32
N PHE A 12 -20.94 -11.77 28.23
CA PHE A 12 -20.97 -10.87 27.05
C PHE A 12 -19.68 -10.05 26.93
N PHE A 13 -19.14 -9.56 28.04
CA PHE A 13 -17.89 -8.82 28.06
C PHE A 13 -16.71 -9.72 27.63
N ALA A 14 -16.60 -10.94 28.16
CA ALA A 14 -15.57 -11.90 27.78
C ALA A 14 -15.69 -12.29 26.31
N ALA A 15 -16.90 -12.51 25.79
CA ALA A 15 -17.14 -12.80 24.38
C ALA A 15 -16.73 -11.63 23.46
N ALA A 16 -17.01 -10.39 23.87
CA ALA A 16 -16.59 -9.20 23.11
C ALA A 16 -15.06 -9.07 23.03
N ILE A 17 -14.37 -9.28 24.17
CA ILE A 17 -12.91 -9.30 24.20
C ILE A 17 -12.35 -10.40 23.28
N LEU A 18 -12.90 -11.61 23.38
CA LEU A 18 -12.46 -12.74 22.54
C LEU A 18 -12.67 -12.44 21.05
N ALA A 19 -13.81 -11.84 20.68
CA ALA A 19 -14.09 -11.45 19.32
C ALA A 19 -13.06 -10.43 18.78
N GLN A 20 -12.64 -9.45 19.60
CA GLN A 20 -11.60 -8.50 19.21
C GLN A 20 -10.26 -9.19 18.92
N PHE A 21 -9.85 -10.13 19.78
CA PHE A 21 -8.61 -10.90 19.56
C PHE A 21 -8.69 -11.76 18.30
N ILE A 22 -9.84 -12.38 18.02
CA ILE A 22 -10.05 -13.17 16.81
C ILE A 22 -9.91 -12.28 15.56
N VAL A 23 -10.53 -11.11 15.53
CA VAL A 23 -10.45 -10.18 14.39
C VAL A 23 -9.00 -9.76 14.15
N MET A 24 -8.27 -9.38 15.22
CA MET A 24 -6.85 -9.00 15.11
C MET A 24 -6.00 -10.18 14.59
N PHE A 25 -6.23 -11.38 15.10
CA PHE A 25 -5.50 -12.58 14.70
C PHE A 25 -5.74 -12.93 13.22
N LEU A 26 -7.00 -12.89 12.78
CA LEU A 26 -7.35 -13.12 11.38
C LEU A 26 -6.70 -12.08 10.44
N TRP A 27 -6.64 -10.81 10.88
CA TRP A 27 -5.97 -9.77 10.11
C TRP A 27 -4.46 -10.02 9.97
N VAL A 28 -3.80 -10.44 11.05
CA VAL A 28 -2.36 -10.81 11.03
C VAL A 28 -2.12 -12.02 10.11
N LEU A 29 -2.95 -13.06 10.20
CA LEU A 29 -2.84 -14.24 9.32
C LEU A 29 -2.99 -13.86 7.85
N ARG A 30 -3.97 -13.00 7.53
CA ARG A 30 -4.19 -12.53 6.16
C ARG A 30 -3.02 -11.70 5.65
N SER A 31 -2.49 -10.79 6.47
CA SER A 31 -1.33 -9.98 6.12
C SER A 31 -0.08 -10.84 5.88
N ASN A 32 0.13 -11.87 6.72
CA ASN A 32 1.23 -12.80 6.59
C ASN A 32 1.09 -13.69 5.33
N ASP A 33 -0.12 -14.16 5.04
CA ASP A 33 -0.41 -14.90 3.82
C ASP A 33 -0.14 -14.06 2.55
N THR A 34 -0.52 -12.77 2.58
CA THR A 34 -0.19 -11.85 1.48
C THR A 34 1.32 -11.67 1.34
N LEU A 35 2.05 -11.53 2.46
CA LEU A 35 3.50 -11.34 2.46
C LEU A 35 4.25 -12.55 1.89
N GLU A 36 3.82 -13.77 2.21
CA GLU A 36 4.49 -15.02 1.84
C GLU A 36 4.07 -15.53 0.47
N ASN A 37 2.79 -15.44 0.14
CA ASN A 37 2.17 -16.10 -1.02
C ASN A 37 1.61 -15.12 -2.06
N GLY A 38 1.80 -13.81 -1.89
CA GLY A 38 1.37 -12.80 -2.85
C GLY A 38 2.33 -12.66 -4.02
N ALA A 39 1.83 -12.15 -5.15
CA ALA A 39 2.64 -11.76 -6.28
C ALA A 39 3.51 -10.54 -5.89
N VAL A 40 4.81 -10.61 -6.13
CA VAL A 40 5.76 -9.55 -5.75
C VAL A 40 5.97 -8.60 -6.91
N TYR A 41 5.73 -7.32 -6.67
CA TYR A 41 5.92 -6.23 -7.62
C TYR A 41 6.95 -5.22 -7.12
N LYS A 42 7.69 -4.61 -8.07
CA LYS A 42 8.65 -3.53 -7.80
C LYS A 42 8.03 -2.20 -8.18
N PHE A 43 7.84 -1.31 -7.23
CA PHE A 43 7.29 0.03 -7.46
C PHE A 43 8.40 1.08 -7.38
N ARG A 44 8.59 1.89 -8.44
CA ARG A 44 9.58 2.96 -8.43
C ARG A 44 9.25 4.02 -7.38
N LEU A 45 10.24 4.45 -6.63
CA LEU A 45 10.14 5.61 -5.76
C LEU A 45 10.43 6.89 -6.56
N GLN A 46 9.59 7.91 -6.36
CA GLN A 46 9.81 9.25 -6.94
C GLN A 46 10.55 10.17 -5.99
N GLY A 47 10.38 9.97 -4.71
CA GLY A 47 10.91 10.83 -3.69
C GLY A 47 10.60 10.31 -2.31
N TYR A 48 11.00 11.11 -1.36
CA TYR A 48 10.85 10.85 0.04
C TYR A 48 10.35 12.14 0.69
N ASP A 49 9.35 12.04 1.55
CA ASP A 49 8.88 13.14 2.35
C ASP A 49 9.63 13.09 3.69
N PRO A 50 10.37 14.15 4.09
CA PRO A 50 11.12 14.17 5.34
C PRO A 50 10.21 13.80 6.50
N HIS A 51 10.69 12.89 7.36
CA HIS A 51 9.90 12.40 8.48
C HIS A 51 9.57 13.53 9.44
N ASP A 52 8.41 13.47 10.04
CA ASP A 52 8.04 14.28 11.21
C ASP A 52 8.77 13.72 12.43
N PRO A 53 9.72 14.46 13.06
CA PRO A 53 10.49 13.99 14.19
C PRO A 53 9.62 13.61 15.41
N PHE A 54 8.35 13.99 15.42
CA PHE A 54 7.40 13.69 16.49
C PHE A 54 6.53 12.45 16.25
N ARG A 55 6.55 11.86 15.02
CA ARG A 55 5.69 10.73 14.64
C ARG A 55 6.40 9.39 14.49
N GLY A 56 7.72 9.33 14.69
CA GLY A 56 8.47 8.10 15.01
C GLY A 56 8.91 7.26 13.81
N GLU A 57 9.06 6.14 13.85
CA GLU A 57 9.76 4.93 13.43
C GLU A 57 9.36 4.40 12.04
N TYR A 58 9.03 5.25 11.05
CA TYR A 58 8.73 4.81 9.68
C TYR A 58 9.36 5.71 8.61
N LEU A 59 9.77 5.11 7.51
CA LEU A 59 10.15 5.79 6.29
C LEU A 59 8.91 5.98 5.42
N ARG A 60 8.52 7.21 5.12
CA ARG A 60 7.41 7.50 4.21
C ARG A 60 7.91 7.50 2.78
N ILE A 61 7.23 6.77 1.91
CA ILE A 61 7.58 6.62 0.51
C ILE A 61 6.55 7.27 -0.41
N LEU A 62 7.03 7.86 -1.49
CA LEU A 62 6.19 8.36 -2.58
C LEU A 62 6.50 7.55 -3.84
N LEU A 63 5.48 6.93 -4.39
CA LEU A 63 5.59 6.11 -5.60
C LEU A 63 5.41 6.95 -6.85
N LYS A 64 6.24 6.67 -7.87
CA LYS A 64 6.29 7.44 -9.11
C LYS A 64 5.09 7.18 -10.01
N ASP A 65 4.79 5.91 -10.23
CA ASP A 65 3.82 5.48 -11.23
C ASP A 65 2.44 5.30 -10.57
N ASN A 66 1.72 6.40 -10.40
CA ASN A 66 0.45 6.45 -9.68
C ASN A 66 -0.68 7.15 -10.48
N ILE A 67 -0.52 7.27 -11.80
CA ILE A 67 -1.52 7.89 -12.66
C ILE A 67 -1.89 6.93 -13.78
N ILE A 68 -3.18 6.79 -14.02
CA ILE A 68 -3.73 6.06 -15.16
C ILE A 68 -4.63 6.97 -16.00
N GLU A 69 -4.57 6.84 -17.32
CA GLU A 69 -5.40 7.59 -18.24
C GLU A 69 -6.53 6.70 -18.79
N MET A 70 -7.76 7.17 -18.65
CA MET A 70 -8.94 6.49 -19.18
C MET A 70 -9.58 7.33 -20.28
N GLN A 71 -9.78 6.71 -21.47
CA GLN A 71 -10.40 7.35 -22.62
C GLN A 71 -11.91 7.52 -22.44
N ASN A 72 -12.55 6.53 -21.82
CA ASN A 72 -13.99 6.54 -21.58
C ASN A 72 -14.33 7.36 -20.34
N LYS A 73 -14.96 8.52 -20.53
CA LYS A 73 -15.32 9.46 -19.45
C LYS A 73 -16.38 8.92 -18.51
N ASP A 74 -17.32 8.11 -19.01
CA ASP A 74 -18.40 7.54 -18.19
C ASP A 74 -17.84 6.46 -17.27
N GLU A 75 -16.97 5.62 -17.80
CA GLU A 75 -16.27 4.58 -17.05
C GLU A 75 -15.33 5.19 -16.00
N ALA A 76 -14.54 6.20 -16.37
CA ALA A 76 -13.67 6.93 -15.45
C ALA A 76 -14.46 7.55 -14.30
N THR A 77 -15.62 8.16 -14.61
CA THR A 77 -16.49 8.74 -13.58
C THR A 77 -17.11 7.68 -12.68
N ALA A 78 -17.50 6.53 -13.23
CA ALA A 78 -17.99 5.40 -12.45
C ALA A 78 -16.92 4.84 -11.49
N ILE A 79 -15.67 4.74 -11.94
CA ILE A 79 -14.53 4.31 -11.11
C ILE A 79 -14.25 5.32 -9.99
N ILE A 80 -14.22 6.62 -10.28
CA ILE A 80 -13.94 7.67 -9.28
C ILE A 80 -15.02 7.69 -8.17
N ASN A 81 -16.26 7.40 -8.51
CA ASN A 81 -17.39 7.39 -7.58
C ASN A 81 -17.60 6.03 -6.90
N ALA A 82 -16.84 5.02 -7.25
CA ALA A 82 -16.98 3.69 -6.69
C ALA A 82 -16.49 3.61 -5.25
N SER A 83 -17.17 2.83 -4.41
CA SER A 83 -16.79 2.59 -3.02
C SER A 83 -15.56 1.69 -2.85
N LYS A 84 -15.27 0.88 -3.87
CA LYS A 84 -14.13 -0.03 -3.91
C LYS A 84 -13.56 -0.03 -5.32
N VAL A 85 -12.27 0.20 -5.42
CA VAL A 85 -11.53 0.17 -6.68
C VAL A 85 -10.31 -0.73 -6.51
N TYR A 86 -10.02 -1.52 -7.54
CA TYR A 86 -8.89 -2.42 -7.61
C TYR A 86 -8.04 -2.03 -8.81
N ALA A 87 -6.73 -1.92 -8.59
CA ALA A 87 -5.74 -1.66 -9.64
C ALA A 87 -5.03 -2.95 -10.00
N SER A 88 -4.97 -3.25 -11.30
CA SER A 88 -4.12 -4.30 -11.85
C SER A 88 -2.84 -3.71 -12.42
N PHE A 89 -1.76 -4.47 -12.39
CA PHE A 89 -0.43 -4.03 -12.78
C PHE A 89 0.12 -4.86 -13.93
N SER A 90 0.81 -4.20 -14.83
CA SER A 90 1.75 -4.82 -15.76
C SER A 90 3.18 -4.56 -15.30
N VAL A 91 4.12 -5.30 -15.84
CA VAL A 91 5.54 -5.12 -15.57
C VAL A 91 6.18 -4.57 -16.83
N ASP A 92 6.92 -3.46 -16.71
CA ASP A 92 7.63 -2.87 -17.82
C ASP A 92 8.94 -3.61 -18.16
N ASP A 93 9.65 -3.17 -19.22
CA ASP A 93 10.89 -3.77 -19.69
C ASP A 93 12.03 -3.75 -18.65
N GLU A 94 11.94 -2.85 -17.66
CA GLU A 94 12.91 -2.75 -16.55
C GLU A 94 12.48 -3.56 -15.33
N GLY A 95 11.32 -4.22 -15.37
CA GLY A 95 10.81 -5.06 -14.29
C GLY A 95 10.00 -4.32 -13.22
N PHE A 96 9.54 -3.09 -13.49
CA PHE A 96 8.75 -2.29 -12.55
C PHE A 96 7.25 -2.36 -12.84
N ALA A 97 6.47 -2.29 -11.77
CA ALA A 97 5.02 -2.29 -11.82
C ALA A 97 4.48 -0.96 -12.37
N MET A 98 3.65 -1.07 -13.39
CA MET A 98 2.90 0.04 -13.98
C MET A 98 1.40 -0.24 -13.83
N PRO A 99 0.60 0.73 -13.36
CA PRO A 99 -0.85 0.54 -13.29
C PRO A 99 -1.42 0.40 -14.71
N MET A 100 -2.10 -0.73 -14.95
CA MET A 100 -2.63 -1.08 -16.27
C MET A 100 -4.13 -0.80 -16.39
N SER A 101 -4.90 -1.17 -15.38
CA SER A 101 -6.35 -0.99 -15.37
C SER A 101 -6.92 -0.79 -13.99
N LEU A 102 -8.11 -0.17 -13.92
CA LEU A 102 -8.90 -0.02 -12.71
C LEU A 102 -10.23 -0.76 -12.88
N SER A 103 -10.68 -1.46 -11.84
CA SER A 103 -11.91 -2.23 -11.84
C SER A 103 -12.63 -2.11 -10.49
N GLN A 104 -13.96 -2.30 -10.50
CA GLN A 104 -14.73 -2.43 -9.26
C GLN A 104 -14.77 -3.88 -8.75
N ASN A 105 -14.34 -4.84 -9.57
CA ASN A 105 -14.30 -6.26 -9.24
C ASN A 105 -12.90 -6.66 -8.81
N PRO A 106 -12.76 -7.42 -7.70
CA PRO A 106 -11.47 -7.95 -7.27
C PRO A 106 -10.96 -9.03 -8.25
N SER A 107 -9.65 -9.12 -8.39
CA SER A 107 -8.95 -10.27 -8.95
C SER A 107 -7.78 -10.65 -8.05
N ASP A 108 -7.21 -11.84 -8.23
CA ASP A 108 -6.21 -12.39 -7.31
C ASP A 108 -4.97 -11.50 -7.18
N ASP A 109 -4.54 -10.90 -8.30
CA ASP A 109 -3.34 -10.06 -8.38
C ASP A 109 -3.65 -8.55 -8.40
N ALA A 110 -4.92 -8.16 -8.14
CA ALA A 110 -5.29 -6.76 -8.07
C ALA A 110 -5.17 -6.22 -6.64
N LEU A 111 -4.76 -4.97 -6.53
CA LEU A 111 -4.64 -4.23 -5.28
C LEU A 111 -5.83 -3.31 -5.08
N LYS A 112 -6.45 -3.37 -3.90
CA LYS A 112 -7.45 -2.39 -3.52
C LYS A 112 -6.80 -1.03 -3.27
N VAL A 113 -7.30 0.00 -3.96
CA VAL A 113 -6.73 1.34 -3.94
C VAL A 113 -7.80 2.40 -3.70
N GLU A 114 -7.38 3.57 -3.25
CA GLU A 114 -8.18 4.78 -3.32
C GLU A 114 -7.83 5.54 -4.59
N VAL A 115 -8.82 6.19 -5.20
CA VAL A 115 -8.63 6.93 -6.44
C VAL A 115 -9.22 8.33 -6.34
N SER A 116 -8.60 9.27 -7.06
CA SER A 116 -9.08 10.63 -7.18
C SER A 116 -8.84 11.15 -8.60
N ARG A 117 -9.65 12.15 -9.01
CA ARG A 117 -9.40 12.84 -10.28
C ARG A 117 -8.13 13.66 -10.18
N ASP A 118 -7.24 13.49 -11.14
CA ASP A 118 -6.07 14.35 -11.27
C ASP A 118 -6.45 15.62 -12.06
N TYR A 119 -6.45 16.76 -11.39
CA TYR A 119 -6.87 18.05 -11.95
C TYR A 119 -5.79 18.78 -12.79
N TYR A 120 -4.61 18.22 -12.94
CA TYR A 120 -3.62 18.74 -13.89
C TYR A 120 -4.03 18.41 -15.34
N VAL A 121 -5.09 19.05 -15.79
CA VAL A 121 -5.67 18.87 -17.12
C VAL A 121 -5.17 20.01 -18.01
N SER A 122 -4.45 19.69 -19.09
CA SER A 122 -4.39 20.59 -20.23
C SER A 122 -5.76 20.60 -20.91
N THR A 123 -6.23 21.74 -21.32
CA THR A 123 -7.60 22.04 -21.81
C THR A 123 -8.00 21.23 -23.07
N GLU A 124 -7.11 20.42 -23.62
CA GLU A 124 -7.28 19.66 -24.88
C GLU A 124 -7.37 18.14 -24.70
N MET A 125 -7.37 17.60 -23.47
CA MET A 125 -7.34 16.15 -23.30
C MET A 125 -8.70 15.49 -23.42
N THR A 126 -8.78 14.52 -24.32
CA THR A 126 -9.91 13.60 -24.53
C THR A 126 -10.04 12.55 -23.42
N SER A 127 -8.99 12.35 -22.59
CA SER A 127 -8.90 11.36 -21.52
C SER A 127 -9.04 11.99 -20.13
N ILE A 128 -9.54 11.19 -19.18
CA ILE A 128 -9.54 11.54 -17.75
C ILE A 128 -8.34 10.87 -17.09
N ARG A 129 -7.53 11.67 -16.39
CA ARG A 129 -6.43 11.19 -15.58
C ARG A 129 -6.94 10.89 -14.16
N ILE A 130 -6.67 9.68 -13.70
CA ILE A 130 -7.01 9.19 -12.36
C ILE A 130 -5.73 8.97 -11.59
N ARG A 131 -5.64 9.61 -10.42
CA ARG A 131 -4.54 9.39 -9.48
C ARG A 131 -4.89 8.24 -8.55
N ILE A 132 -3.98 7.28 -8.44
CA ILE A 132 -4.06 6.14 -7.55
C ILE A 132 -3.34 6.49 -6.25
N GLN A 133 -3.99 6.27 -5.12
CA GLN A 133 -3.39 6.32 -3.80
C GLN A 133 -3.21 4.89 -3.29
N TYR A 134 -1.97 4.48 -3.15
CA TYR A 134 -1.61 3.15 -2.69
C TYR A 134 -1.77 3.02 -1.17
N PRO A 135 -2.20 1.85 -0.64
CA PRO A 135 -2.41 1.64 0.81
C PRO A 135 -1.12 1.44 1.60
N PHE A 136 0.05 1.47 0.93
CA PHE A 136 1.36 1.29 1.52
C PHE A 136 2.24 2.51 1.23
N ASP A 137 2.28 3.44 2.15
CA ASP A 137 3.10 4.66 2.07
C ASP A 137 4.20 4.70 3.13
N ARG A 138 4.32 3.65 3.96
CA ARG A 138 5.21 3.63 5.14
C ARG A 138 5.91 2.30 5.30
N LEU A 139 7.23 2.36 5.45
CA LEU A 139 8.03 1.23 5.90
C LEU A 139 8.39 1.45 7.39
N TRP A 140 7.83 0.58 8.24
CA TRP A 140 8.14 0.60 9.67
C TRP A 140 9.51 -0.01 9.92
N MET A 141 10.35 0.67 10.68
CA MET A 141 11.69 0.22 11.03
C MET A 141 12.11 0.73 12.40
N ASN A 142 13.23 0.22 12.90
CA ASN A 142 13.76 0.64 14.19
C ASN A 142 14.14 2.14 14.16
N GLN A 143 13.85 2.86 15.24
CA GLN A 143 14.14 4.30 15.40
C GLN A 143 15.61 4.66 15.09
N LYS A 144 16.56 3.78 15.39
CA LYS A 144 17.98 4.01 15.13
C LYS A 144 18.36 3.82 13.67
N GLU A 145 17.63 2.97 12.95
CA GLU A 145 17.88 2.62 11.55
C GLU A 145 17.22 3.61 10.58
N CYS A 146 16.09 4.18 10.95
CA CYS A 146 15.31 5.08 10.12
C CYS A 146 16.14 6.25 9.55
N PRO A 147 16.94 7.03 10.34
CA PRO A 147 17.74 8.13 9.81
C PRO A 147 18.86 7.69 8.86
N VAL A 148 19.35 6.45 9.03
CA VAL A 148 20.39 5.88 8.14
C VAL A 148 19.74 5.49 6.81
N ALA A 149 18.63 4.78 6.85
CA ALA A 149 17.86 4.39 5.68
C ALA A 149 17.42 5.61 4.85
N GLU A 150 16.95 6.68 5.50
CA GLU A 150 16.63 7.95 4.86
C GLU A 150 17.81 8.52 4.07
N LYS A 151 18.98 8.61 4.69
CA LYS A 151 20.20 9.12 4.02
C LYS A 151 20.59 8.27 2.82
N VAL A 152 20.46 6.94 2.94
CA VAL A 152 20.76 6.00 1.85
C VAL A 152 19.79 6.22 0.69
N VAL A 153 18.48 6.27 0.95
CA VAL A 153 17.45 6.49 -0.07
C VAL A 153 17.61 7.85 -0.74
N ASN A 154 17.80 8.94 0.02
CA ASN A 154 17.97 10.28 -0.52
C ASN A 154 19.25 10.40 -1.38
N LYS A 155 20.34 9.82 -0.93
CA LYS A 155 21.61 9.80 -1.70
C LYS A 155 21.44 9.00 -2.99
N ALA A 156 20.72 7.90 -2.94
CA ALA A 156 20.46 7.06 -4.10
C ALA A 156 19.58 7.78 -5.13
N LEU A 157 18.48 8.39 -4.70
CA LEU A 157 17.60 9.17 -5.56
C LEU A 157 18.32 10.38 -6.19
N SER A 158 19.15 11.08 -5.42
CA SER A 158 19.97 12.21 -5.95
C SER A 158 21.09 11.73 -6.88
N GLY A 159 21.56 10.51 -6.72
CA GLY A 159 22.60 9.89 -7.54
C GLY A 159 22.09 9.12 -8.76
N ASN A 160 20.83 9.28 -9.10
CA ASN A 160 20.16 8.61 -10.25
C ASN A 160 20.20 7.10 -10.19
N LYS A 161 20.19 6.52 -8.98
CA LYS A 161 20.09 5.09 -8.74
C LYS A 161 18.66 4.60 -8.76
N HIS A 162 18.46 3.32 -9.05
CA HIS A 162 17.15 2.69 -9.00
C HIS A 162 16.75 2.42 -7.55
N VAL A 163 15.78 3.20 -7.04
CA VAL A 163 15.19 3.00 -5.72
C VAL A 163 13.75 2.53 -5.91
N TYR A 164 13.41 1.40 -5.31
CA TYR A 164 12.09 0.83 -5.46
C TYR A 164 11.61 0.09 -4.22
N ALA A 165 10.30 0.04 -4.07
CA ALA A 165 9.61 -0.71 -3.04
C ALA A 165 9.23 -2.09 -3.55
N LEU A 166 9.51 -3.13 -2.78
CA LEU A 166 8.98 -4.47 -2.99
C LEU A 166 7.65 -4.61 -2.27
N VAL A 167 6.60 -4.91 -3.00
CA VAL A 167 5.25 -5.07 -2.47
C VAL A 167 4.69 -6.43 -2.88
N SER A 168 4.20 -7.17 -1.90
CA SER A 168 3.48 -8.42 -2.12
C SER A 168 1.98 -8.13 -2.21
N ILE A 169 1.32 -8.57 -3.28
CA ILE A 169 -0.11 -8.32 -3.56
C ILE A 169 -0.86 -9.64 -3.65
N LYS A 170 -1.99 -9.75 -2.93
CA LYS A 170 -2.87 -10.90 -2.99
C LYS A 170 -4.31 -10.51 -2.61
N ASN A 171 -5.29 -10.88 -3.43
CA ASN A 171 -6.73 -10.74 -3.12
C ASN A 171 -7.15 -9.32 -2.66
N GLY A 172 -6.58 -8.29 -3.24
CA GLY A 172 -6.85 -6.89 -2.90
C GLY A 172 -5.97 -6.31 -1.81
N ASP A 173 -5.23 -7.12 -1.08
CA ASP A 173 -4.29 -6.65 -0.06
C ASP A 173 -2.90 -6.42 -0.66
N GLY A 174 -2.20 -5.40 -0.15
CA GLY A 174 -0.81 -5.11 -0.49
C GLY A 174 0.02 -4.91 0.76
N VAL A 175 1.15 -5.60 0.86
CA VAL A 175 2.07 -5.51 1.98
C VAL A 175 3.44 -5.07 1.48
N LEU A 176 3.94 -3.95 2.01
CA LEU A 176 5.28 -3.45 1.75
C LEU A 176 6.30 -4.38 2.42
N LYS A 177 7.06 -5.07 1.60
CA LYS A 177 8.03 -6.08 2.03
C LYS A 177 9.37 -5.44 2.38
N ASP A 178 9.88 -4.60 1.46
CA ASP A 178 11.18 -3.94 1.60
C ASP A 178 11.29 -2.74 0.67
N ILE A 179 12.38 -1.98 0.86
CA ILE A 179 12.86 -0.98 -0.08
C ILE A 179 14.28 -1.37 -0.48
N GLU A 180 14.54 -1.35 -1.77
CA GLU A 180 15.86 -1.70 -2.32
C GLU A 180 16.45 -0.53 -3.12
N VAL A 181 17.79 -0.45 -3.06
CA VAL A 181 18.61 0.44 -3.88
C VAL A 181 19.51 -0.42 -4.75
N ASP A 182 19.31 -0.39 -6.06
CA ASP A 182 20.07 -1.22 -7.03
C ASP A 182 20.09 -2.72 -6.65
N GLY A 183 19.03 -3.25 -6.04
CA GLY A 183 18.89 -4.65 -5.66
C GLY A 183 19.44 -4.99 -4.27
N VAL A 184 19.85 -4.00 -3.48
CA VAL A 184 20.30 -4.18 -2.10
C VAL A 184 19.26 -3.63 -1.14
N SER A 185 18.87 -4.42 -0.14
CA SER A 185 17.94 -3.99 0.92
C SER A 185 18.49 -2.80 1.69
N ILE A 186 17.62 -1.86 2.06
CA ILE A 186 18.02 -0.75 2.95
C ILE A 186 18.14 -1.17 4.42
N LYS A 187 17.80 -2.43 4.73
CA LYS A 187 17.90 -3.01 6.08
C LYS A 187 19.21 -3.78 6.32
N ASP A 188 19.97 -4.04 5.23
CA ASP A 188 21.28 -4.67 5.26
C ASP A 188 22.39 -3.60 5.41
#